data_f93788a410f139ba29596191488bf42e
#
_entry.id   f93788a410f139ba29596191488bf42e
#
_cell.length_a   1.000
_cell.length_b   1.000
_cell.length_c   1.000
_cell.angle_alpha   90.00
_cell.angle_beta   90.00
_cell.angle_gamma   90.00
#
_symmetry.space_group_name_H-M   'P 1'
#
loop_
_entity.id
_entity.type
_entity.pdbx_description
1 polymer ?
#
loop_
_entity_poly.entity_id
_entity_poly.type
_entity_poly.pdbx_seq_one_letter_code
_entity_poly.pdbx_strand_id
1 'polypeptide(L)'
;AQVNEPKSGRIMRVFTDQPGMQFYSGNFLDGSYIGKGGAAYHKHFGFCLETQHFPDSPNQPGFPSTILRPDEHFRSSTIYWFGTEK
;
A
#
# COMPACT_ATOMS: atom_id res chain seq x y z
N ALA A 1 7.88 2.79 -4.68
CA ALA A 1 7.90 3.66 -3.49
C ALA A 1 9.04 3.27 -2.56
N GLN A 2 9.49 4.23 -1.78
CA GLN A 2 10.48 3.98 -0.73
C GLN A 2 10.06 4.73 0.54
N VAL A 3 10.19 4.05 1.67
CA VAL A 3 9.93 4.61 2.99
C VAL A 3 11.20 4.49 3.81
N ASN A 4 11.62 5.58 4.41
CA ASN A 4 12.79 5.64 5.30
C ASN A 4 12.34 6.08 6.69
N GLU A 5 12.82 5.38 7.71
CA GLU A 5 12.63 5.80 9.09
C GLU A 5 13.99 6.26 9.62
N PRO A 6 14.18 7.58 9.83
CA PRO A 6 15.52 8.13 10.07
C PRO A 6 16.14 7.77 11.42
N LYS A 7 15.33 7.50 12.44
CA LYS A 7 15.86 7.18 13.78
C LYS A 7 16.49 5.80 13.82
N SER A 8 15.83 4.81 13.22
CA SER A 8 16.32 3.43 13.19
C SER A 8 17.16 3.12 11.95
N GLY A 9 17.05 3.95 10.91
CA GLY A 9 17.64 3.69 9.60
C GLY A 9 16.92 2.65 8.79
N ARG A 10 15.72 2.21 9.20
CA ARG A 10 14.95 1.21 8.47
C ARG A 10 14.47 1.75 7.14
N ILE A 11 14.56 0.91 6.13
CA ILE A 11 14.10 1.22 4.78
C ILE A 11 13.16 0.12 4.32
N MET A 12 12.05 0.52 3.69
CA MET A 12 11.19 -0.38 2.93
C MET A 12 11.08 0.15 1.51
N ARG A 13 11.30 -0.72 0.52
CA ARG A 13 11.07 -0.41 -0.89
C ARG A 13 9.96 -1.30 -1.42
N VAL A 14 9.07 -0.69 -2.20
CA VAL A 14 7.94 -1.41 -2.80
C VAL A 14 8.08 -1.33 -4.32
N PHE A 15 8.11 -2.48 -4.96
CA PHE A 15 8.17 -2.64 -6.41
C PHE A 15 6.91 -3.37 -6.86
N THR A 16 6.26 -2.88 -7.91
CA THR A 16 5.02 -3.48 -8.38
C THR A 16 4.85 -3.29 -9.88
N ASP A 17 4.13 -4.21 -10.51
CA ASP A 17 3.66 -4.09 -11.89
C ASP A 17 2.29 -3.41 -11.97
N GLN A 18 1.68 -3.04 -10.84
CA GLN A 18 0.44 -2.27 -10.83
C GLN A 18 0.69 -0.82 -11.25
N PRO A 19 -0.27 -0.18 -11.94
CA PRO A 19 -0.07 1.19 -12.44
C PRO A 19 -0.05 2.26 -11.35
N GLY A 20 -0.64 2.00 -10.20
CA GLY A 20 -0.76 2.99 -9.14
C GLY A 20 -0.54 2.43 -7.75
N MET A 21 -0.50 3.35 -6.79
CA MET A 21 -0.35 3.02 -5.38
C MET A 21 -1.14 4.00 -4.54
N GLN A 22 -2.00 3.48 -3.68
CA GLN A 22 -2.74 4.29 -2.71
C GLN A 22 -1.94 4.36 -1.41
N PHE A 23 -1.72 5.57 -0.92
CA PHE A 23 -1.13 5.81 0.40
C PHE A 23 -2.22 6.19 1.39
N TYR A 24 -2.22 5.52 2.55
CA TYR A 24 -3.12 5.84 3.65
C TYR A 24 -2.31 5.96 4.94
N SER A 25 -2.41 7.09 5.61
CA SER A 25 -1.57 7.43 6.77
C SER A 25 -2.20 7.12 8.13
N GLY A 26 -3.29 6.34 8.17
CA GLY A 26 -3.96 6.00 9.43
C GLY A 26 -4.79 7.13 10.04
N ASN A 27 -5.32 8.02 9.20
CA ASN A 27 -6.10 9.19 9.67
C ASN A 27 -7.35 8.85 10.46
N PHE A 28 -7.97 7.69 10.19
CA PHE A 28 -9.23 7.29 10.82
C PHE A 28 -9.02 6.41 12.06
N LEU A 29 -7.80 6.09 12.41
CA LEU A 29 -7.50 5.39 13.64
C LEU A 29 -7.69 6.33 14.82
N ASP A 30 -8.39 5.87 15.87
CA ASP A 30 -8.75 6.70 17.02
C ASP A 30 -8.45 6.03 18.36
N GLY A 31 -7.77 4.87 18.35
CA GLY A 31 -7.47 4.11 19.55
C GLY A 31 -8.54 3.11 19.95
N SER A 32 -9.65 3.02 19.20
CA SER A 32 -10.74 2.09 19.51
C SER A 32 -10.41 0.64 19.16
N TYR A 33 -9.47 0.43 18.24
CA TYR A 33 -9.02 -0.91 17.86
C TYR A 33 -7.81 -1.30 18.70
N ILE A 34 -7.89 -2.49 19.30
CA ILE A 34 -6.81 -3.05 20.12
C ILE A 34 -6.18 -4.21 19.34
N GLY A 35 -4.89 -4.13 19.09
CA GLY A 35 -4.14 -5.14 18.36
C GLY A 35 -3.34 -6.06 19.26
N LYS A 36 -2.33 -6.69 18.68
CA LYS A 36 -1.43 -7.63 19.37
C LYS A 36 -0.80 -6.96 20.58
N GLY A 37 -0.69 -7.73 21.68
CA GLY A 37 -0.08 -7.24 22.91
C GLY A 37 -0.89 -6.19 23.65
N GLY A 38 -2.17 -6.00 23.30
CA GLY A 38 -3.02 -5.01 23.93
C GLY A 38 -2.77 -3.58 23.47
N ALA A 39 -2.04 -3.39 22.37
CA ALA A 39 -1.74 -2.06 21.84
C ALA A 39 -2.97 -1.44 21.17
N ALA A 40 -3.34 -0.24 21.60
CA ALA A 40 -4.38 0.54 20.92
C ALA A 40 -3.80 1.24 19.69
N TYR A 41 -4.55 1.23 18.61
CA TYR A 41 -4.12 1.86 17.36
C TYR A 41 -4.66 3.29 17.26
N HIS A 42 -3.80 4.25 17.56
CA HIS A 42 -4.11 5.67 17.47
C HIS A 42 -3.81 6.23 16.08
N LYS A 43 -4.27 7.46 15.84
CA LYS A 43 -4.07 8.17 14.58
C LYS A 43 -2.58 8.17 14.19
N HIS A 44 -2.31 7.81 12.96
CA HIS A 44 -0.96 7.74 12.38
C HIS A 44 -0.03 6.67 12.99
N PHE A 45 -0.57 5.70 13.71
CA PHE A 45 0.25 4.60 14.24
C PHE A 45 0.65 3.57 13.17
N GLY A 46 0.06 3.66 12.00
CA GLY A 46 0.40 2.82 10.87
C GLY A 46 0.08 3.50 9.55
N PHE A 47 0.54 2.92 8.48
CA PHE A 47 0.22 3.39 7.14
C PHE A 47 0.06 2.22 6.18
N CYS A 48 -0.60 2.47 5.05
CA CYS A 48 -0.77 1.50 3.99
C CYS A 48 -0.13 2.01 2.70
N LEU A 49 0.45 1.07 1.95
CA LEU A 49 0.88 1.27 0.57
C LEU A 49 0.18 0.19 -0.26
N GLU A 50 -0.87 0.57 -0.96
CA GLU A 50 -1.78 -0.36 -1.63
C GLU A 50 -1.56 -0.30 -3.13
N THR A 51 -0.92 -1.34 -3.67
CA THR A 51 -0.65 -1.44 -5.11
C THR A 51 -1.94 -1.80 -5.84
N GLN A 52 -2.30 -1.02 -6.86
CA GLN A 52 -3.63 -1.14 -7.46
C GLN A 52 -3.69 -0.48 -8.84
N HIS A 53 -4.80 -0.71 -9.55
CA HIS A 53 -5.19 0.16 -10.65
C HIS A 53 -5.66 1.50 -10.10
N PHE A 54 -5.68 2.53 -10.96
CA PHE A 54 -6.11 3.85 -10.52
C PHE A 54 -7.58 3.86 -10.11
N PRO A 55 -7.96 4.60 -9.05
CA PRO A 55 -9.37 4.78 -8.70
C PRO A 55 -10.17 5.30 -9.89
N ASP A 56 -11.44 4.90 -9.98
CA ASP A 56 -12.37 5.28 -11.04
C ASP A 56 -11.96 4.82 -12.45
N SER A 57 -11.08 3.83 -12.54
CA SER A 57 -10.58 3.35 -13.83
C SER A 57 -11.67 2.95 -14.82
N PRO A 58 -12.80 2.32 -14.41
CA PRO A 58 -13.87 1.98 -15.38
C PRO A 58 -14.45 3.18 -16.11
N ASN A 59 -14.39 4.37 -15.51
CA ASN A 59 -14.93 5.61 -16.07
C ASN A 59 -13.86 6.48 -16.73
N GLN A 60 -12.61 6.03 -16.75
CA GLN A 60 -11.48 6.82 -17.26
C GLN A 60 -10.83 6.08 -18.43
N PRO A 61 -11.21 6.40 -19.68
CA PRO A 61 -10.73 5.66 -20.85
C PRO A 61 -9.23 5.78 -21.10
N GLY A 62 -8.58 6.81 -20.55
CA GLY A 62 -7.13 6.99 -20.64
C GLY A 62 -6.32 6.16 -19.63
N PHE A 63 -6.97 5.53 -18.66
CA PHE A 63 -6.30 4.72 -17.66
C PHE A 63 -6.16 3.27 -18.14
N PRO A 64 -5.18 2.51 -17.61
CA PRO A 64 -5.14 1.07 -17.85
C PRO A 64 -6.46 0.41 -17.45
N SER A 65 -6.95 -0.50 -18.30
CA SER A 65 -8.25 -1.14 -18.11
C SER A 65 -8.25 -2.05 -16.89
N THR A 66 -9.35 -2.02 -16.13
CA THR A 66 -9.62 -2.95 -15.03
C THR A 66 -10.51 -4.14 -15.46
N ILE A 67 -10.87 -4.21 -16.76
CA ILE A 67 -11.74 -5.25 -17.26
C ILE A 67 -10.97 -6.57 -17.36
N LEU A 68 -11.51 -7.60 -16.71
CA LEU A 68 -11.06 -8.98 -16.87
C LEU A 68 -12.17 -9.78 -17.56
N ARG A 69 -11.89 -10.29 -18.74
CA ARG A 69 -12.87 -11.03 -19.55
C ARG A 69 -12.84 -12.52 -19.17
N PRO A 70 -13.90 -13.29 -19.51
CA PRO A 70 -13.86 -14.74 -19.36
C PRO A 70 -12.61 -15.33 -20.04
N ASP A 71 -12.04 -16.36 -19.44
CA ASP A 71 -10.83 -17.05 -19.89
C ASP A 71 -9.53 -16.25 -19.81
N GLU A 72 -9.59 -15.01 -19.34
CA GLU A 72 -8.40 -14.23 -19.00
C GLU A 72 -8.00 -14.47 -17.54
N HIS A 73 -6.69 -14.40 -17.28
CA HIS A 73 -6.14 -14.54 -15.91
C HIS A 73 -5.56 -13.21 -15.45
N PHE A 74 -5.94 -12.79 -14.26
CA PHE A 74 -5.29 -11.65 -13.60
C PHE A 74 -4.05 -12.15 -12.87
N ARG A 75 -2.92 -11.50 -13.13
CA ARG A 75 -1.67 -11.74 -12.42
C ARG A 75 -1.04 -10.41 -12.05
N SER A 76 -0.55 -10.32 -10.82
CA SER A 76 0.14 -9.15 -10.32
C SER A 76 1.21 -9.56 -9.35
N SER A 77 2.29 -8.80 -9.32
CA SER A 77 3.39 -9.01 -8.39
C SER A 77 3.70 -7.72 -7.66
N THR A 78 3.91 -7.84 -6.36
CA THR A 78 4.39 -6.75 -5.53
C THR A 78 5.51 -7.29 -4.64
N ILE A 79 6.64 -6.60 -4.64
CA ILE A 79 7.81 -6.99 -3.87
C ILE A 79 8.04 -5.95 -2.79
N TYR A 80 8.15 -6.40 -1.55
CA TYR A 80 8.54 -5.58 -0.42
C TYR A 80 9.98 -5.93 -0.04
N TRP A 81 10.87 -4.98 -0.22
CA TRP A 81 12.27 -5.14 0.19
C TRP A 81 12.49 -4.36 1.48
N PHE A 82 13.11 -5.00 2.46
CA PHE A 82 13.41 -4.40 3.76
C PHE A 82 14.91 -4.37 3.99
N GLY A 83 15.38 -3.28 4.55
CA GLY A 83 16.78 -3.10 4.87
C GLY A 83 17.01 -2.01 5.88
N THR A 84 18.27 -1.71 6.10
CA THR A 84 18.68 -0.61 6.97
C THR A 84 19.77 0.20 6.28
N GLU A 85 19.76 1.49 6.58
CA GLU A 85 20.79 2.43 6.14
C GLU A 85 21.54 2.91 7.37
N LYS A 86 22.62 2.21 7.67
CA LYS A 86 23.53 2.58 8.78
C LYS A 86 24.97 2.36 8.38
#